data_112ee277e8b2ffbe11014bf6bba16633
#
_entry.id   112ee277e8b2ffbe11014bf6bba16633
#
_cell.length_a   1.000
_cell.length_b   1.000
_cell.length_c   1.000
_cell.angle_alpha   90.00
_cell.angle_beta   90.00
_cell.angle_gamma   90.00
#
_symmetry.space_group_name_H-M   'P 1'
#
loop_
_entity.id
_entity.type
_entity.pdbx_description
1 polymer ?
#
loop_
_entity_poly.entity_id
_entity_poly.type
_entity_poly.pdbx_seq_one_letter_code
_entity_poly.pdbx_strand_id
1 'polypeptide(L)'
;MKIGFIGCGNMASAMIGGILRQGIFSKDEIIVSNLTDEGRARSEKTLGVVTTLDNNEIVRSAKTVVLAVKPQFYEEVLTEVHDSLTTEHTIIGIAPGKTLAWLEEKAGLPLKVVRFMPNTPAQVGAGMTAVCTNDQVSEDELAEILKITDCFGCTEVIPERLMDAAGAVGGCSPAYVFMFIEAMADAAVSQGMPRKQAYKFASQTVLGSAKMVLETGRHPGDLKDMVCSPAGTTIEGVRTLEKSGFRSAVFEALTAAAEKGKKL
;
A
#
# COMPACT_ATOMS: atom_id res chain seq x y z
N MET A 1 0.68 23.75 -7.27
CA MET A 1 0.21 22.46 -6.78
C MET A 1 0.99 22.03 -5.56
N LYS A 2 0.41 21.23 -4.66
CA LYS A 2 1.11 20.68 -3.47
C LYS A 2 1.76 19.34 -3.77
N ILE A 3 1.06 18.51 -4.59
CA ILE A 3 1.52 17.18 -4.94
C ILE A 3 1.17 16.82 -6.37
N GLY A 4 2.09 16.16 -7.05
CA GLY A 4 1.92 15.64 -8.40
C GLY A 4 2.06 14.12 -8.44
N PHE A 5 1.28 13.46 -9.28
CA PHE A 5 1.38 12.02 -9.50
C PHE A 5 1.69 11.75 -10.97
N ILE A 6 2.79 11.08 -11.23
CA ILE A 6 3.10 10.57 -12.56
C ILE A 6 2.49 9.17 -12.67
N GLY A 7 1.40 9.08 -13.40
CA GLY A 7 0.54 7.90 -13.49
C GLY A 7 -0.62 7.92 -12.49
N CYS A 8 -1.80 7.49 -12.92
CA CYS A 8 -3.02 7.43 -12.11
C CYS A 8 -3.69 6.04 -12.22
N GLY A 9 -3.00 5.02 -11.71
CA GLY A 9 -3.54 3.67 -11.57
C GLY A 9 -4.32 3.49 -10.25
N ASN A 10 -4.65 2.23 -9.92
CA ASN A 10 -5.45 1.90 -8.73
C ASN A 10 -4.84 2.44 -7.44
N MET A 11 -3.51 2.35 -7.28
CA MET A 11 -2.85 2.80 -6.05
C MET A 11 -2.84 4.32 -5.95
N ALA A 12 -2.45 5.04 -7.01
CA ALA A 12 -2.52 6.51 -7.02
C ALA A 12 -3.95 7.00 -6.76
N SER A 13 -4.95 6.37 -7.38
CA SER A 13 -6.36 6.71 -7.13
C SER A 13 -6.77 6.49 -5.68
N ALA A 14 -6.28 5.42 -5.03
CA ALA A 14 -6.54 5.15 -3.61
C ALA A 14 -5.90 6.21 -2.71
N MET A 15 -4.64 6.58 -2.97
CA MET A 15 -3.90 7.61 -2.24
C MET A 15 -4.60 8.97 -2.39
N ILE A 16 -4.87 9.40 -3.62
CA ILE A 16 -5.56 10.67 -3.92
C ILE A 16 -6.95 10.70 -3.27
N GLY A 17 -7.70 9.60 -3.39
CA GLY A 17 -9.00 9.47 -2.73
C GLY A 17 -8.93 9.60 -1.21
N GLY A 18 -7.88 9.05 -0.58
CA GLY A 18 -7.59 9.23 0.85
C GLY A 18 -7.30 10.69 1.20
N ILE A 19 -6.38 11.33 0.48
CA ILE A 19 -5.99 12.72 0.64
C ILE A 19 -7.21 13.65 0.56
N LEU A 20 -8.06 13.45 -0.45
CA LEU A 20 -9.28 14.26 -0.65
C LEU A 20 -10.33 14.02 0.46
N ARG A 21 -10.50 12.78 0.91
CA ARG A 21 -11.44 12.46 2.01
C ARG A 21 -11.02 13.09 3.33
N GLN A 22 -9.73 13.14 3.62
CA GLN A 22 -9.18 13.77 4.83
C GLN A 22 -9.04 15.29 4.70
N GLY A 23 -9.12 15.83 3.47
CA GLY A 23 -9.10 17.27 3.22
C GLY A 23 -7.76 17.95 3.46
N ILE A 24 -6.63 17.19 3.44
CA ILE A 24 -5.30 17.78 3.60
C ILE A 24 -4.86 18.57 2.36
N PHE A 25 -5.36 18.20 1.18
CA PHE A 25 -5.24 18.97 -0.05
C PHE A 25 -6.59 19.05 -0.75
N SER A 26 -6.84 20.19 -1.41
CA SER A 26 -7.98 20.38 -2.29
C SER A 26 -7.71 19.80 -3.68
N LYS A 27 -8.75 19.68 -4.50
CA LYS A 27 -8.65 19.09 -5.85
C LYS A 27 -7.72 19.87 -6.77
N ASP A 28 -7.68 21.17 -6.63
CA ASP A 28 -6.86 22.12 -7.39
C ASP A 28 -5.40 22.18 -6.88
N GLU A 29 -5.08 21.54 -5.75
CA GLU A 29 -3.72 21.39 -5.24
C GLU A 29 -3.07 20.05 -5.68
N ILE A 30 -3.82 19.17 -6.35
CA ILE A 30 -3.34 17.85 -6.83
C ILE A 30 -3.35 17.84 -8.36
N ILE A 31 -2.24 17.42 -8.96
CA ILE A 31 -2.14 17.20 -10.41
C ILE A 31 -1.72 15.76 -10.70
N VAL A 32 -2.32 15.14 -11.72
CA VAL A 32 -1.98 13.77 -12.12
C VAL A 32 -1.71 13.69 -13.62
N SER A 33 -0.73 12.90 -14.03
CA SER A 33 -0.56 12.55 -15.43
C SER A 33 -1.14 11.18 -15.75
N ASN A 34 -1.54 11.01 -16.99
CA ASN A 34 -2.03 9.75 -17.55
C ASN A 34 -1.40 9.53 -18.93
N LEU A 35 -1.19 8.28 -19.30
CA LEU A 35 -0.60 7.92 -20.60
C LEU A 35 -1.54 8.20 -21.78
N THR A 36 -2.87 8.17 -21.57
CA THR A 36 -3.88 8.28 -22.61
C THR A 36 -4.99 9.27 -22.24
N ASP A 37 -5.65 9.86 -23.23
CA ASP A 37 -6.80 10.73 -23.04
C ASP A 37 -7.96 10.03 -22.31
N GLU A 38 -8.16 8.74 -22.55
CA GLU A 38 -9.19 7.97 -21.83
C GLU A 38 -8.84 7.83 -20.34
N GLY A 39 -7.56 7.56 -20.03
CA GLY A 39 -7.05 7.52 -18.66
C GLY A 39 -7.22 8.87 -17.97
N ARG A 40 -6.87 9.96 -18.66
CA ARG A 40 -7.03 11.33 -18.20
C ARG A 40 -8.49 11.67 -17.88
N ALA A 41 -9.38 11.43 -18.84
CA ALA A 41 -10.82 11.69 -18.67
C ALA A 41 -11.44 10.87 -17.51
N ARG A 42 -10.98 9.61 -17.33
CA ARG A 42 -11.39 8.78 -16.20
C ARG A 42 -10.91 9.36 -14.86
N SER A 43 -9.65 9.79 -14.76
CA SER A 43 -9.09 10.40 -13.54
C SER A 43 -9.82 11.69 -13.19
N GLU A 44 -10.07 12.56 -14.15
CA GLU A 44 -10.82 13.80 -13.99
C GLU A 44 -12.25 13.51 -13.50
N LYS A 45 -12.97 12.60 -14.15
CA LYS A 45 -14.33 12.21 -13.76
C LYS A 45 -14.41 11.60 -12.36
N THR A 46 -13.42 10.77 -11.98
CA THR A 46 -13.49 9.98 -10.74
C THR A 46 -12.98 10.76 -9.53
N LEU A 47 -11.90 11.55 -9.72
CA LEU A 47 -11.20 12.23 -8.65
C LEU A 47 -11.50 13.75 -8.65
N GLY A 48 -11.77 14.30 -9.83
CA GLY A 48 -12.02 15.75 -10.02
C GLY A 48 -10.79 16.62 -9.79
N VAL A 49 -9.58 16.04 -9.89
CA VAL A 49 -8.29 16.75 -9.76
C VAL A 49 -7.80 17.26 -11.10
N VAL A 50 -6.77 18.10 -11.09
CA VAL A 50 -6.13 18.59 -12.31
C VAL A 50 -5.44 17.42 -13.03
N THR A 51 -5.59 17.34 -14.34
CA THR A 51 -5.07 16.22 -15.15
C THR A 51 -4.28 16.71 -16.35
N THR A 52 -3.23 15.97 -16.71
CA THR A 52 -2.38 16.25 -17.90
C THR A 52 -1.95 14.97 -18.60
N LEU A 53 -1.38 15.09 -19.80
CA LEU A 53 -0.66 14.02 -20.50
C LEU A 53 0.87 14.24 -20.47
N ASP A 54 1.35 15.37 -19.95
CA ASP A 54 2.77 15.76 -19.89
C ASP A 54 3.33 15.55 -18.48
N ASN A 55 4.25 14.59 -18.33
CA ASN A 55 4.94 14.34 -17.07
C ASN A 55 5.80 15.52 -16.62
N ASN A 56 6.35 16.30 -17.56
CA ASN A 56 7.11 17.49 -17.23
C ASN A 56 6.24 18.59 -16.61
N GLU A 57 4.95 18.66 -16.99
CA GLU A 57 4.01 19.58 -16.35
C GLU A 57 3.80 19.25 -14.88
N ILE A 58 3.78 17.93 -14.51
CA ILE A 58 3.72 17.51 -13.11
C ILE A 58 4.90 18.07 -12.33
N VAL A 59 6.12 17.85 -12.82
CA VAL A 59 7.35 18.28 -12.13
C VAL A 59 7.42 19.80 -12.03
N ARG A 60 7.09 20.54 -13.09
CA ARG A 60 7.07 22.01 -13.05
C ARG A 60 6.01 22.59 -12.10
N SER A 61 4.93 21.84 -11.85
CA SER A 61 3.79 22.29 -11.06
C SER A 61 3.85 21.95 -9.59
N ALA A 62 4.56 20.88 -9.20
CA ALA A 62 4.56 20.35 -7.84
C ALA A 62 5.96 19.95 -7.39
N LYS A 63 6.37 20.36 -6.18
CA LYS A 63 7.67 19.96 -5.59
C LYS A 63 7.68 18.54 -5.07
N THR A 64 6.53 18.00 -4.64
CA THR A 64 6.39 16.61 -4.22
C THR A 64 5.80 15.81 -5.38
N VAL A 65 6.56 14.86 -5.92
CA VAL A 65 6.20 14.06 -7.09
C VAL A 65 6.18 12.59 -6.74
N VAL A 66 5.02 11.96 -6.93
CA VAL A 66 4.82 10.52 -6.71
C VAL A 66 4.94 9.79 -8.04
N LEU A 67 5.91 8.87 -8.14
CA LEU A 67 6.05 7.97 -9.28
C LEU A 67 5.10 6.78 -9.12
N ALA A 68 3.94 6.85 -9.76
CA ALA A 68 2.86 5.87 -9.63
C ALA A 68 2.61 5.05 -10.91
N VAL A 69 3.60 5.00 -11.79
CA VAL A 69 3.63 4.11 -12.96
C VAL A 69 4.10 2.70 -12.56
N LYS A 70 4.03 1.75 -13.49
CA LYS A 70 4.57 0.41 -13.26
C LYS A 70 6.10 0.43 -13.16
N PRO A 71 6.73 -0.48 -12.39
CA PRO A 71 8.18 -0.47 -12.12
C PRO A 71 9.08 -0.39 -13.37
N GLN A 72 8.67 -1.03 -14.47
CA GLN A 72 9.42 -1.05 -15.73
C GLN A 72 9.49 0.31 -16.43
N PHE A 73 8.59 1.24 -16.12
CA PHE A 73 8.56 2.58 -16.74
C PHE A 73 9.27 3.66 -15.91
N TYR A 74 9.81 3.32 -14.74
CA TYR A 74 10.45 4.30 -13.85
C TYR A 74 11.65 4.98 -14.49
N GLU A 75 12.53 4.22 -15.16
CA GLU A 75 13.71 4.76 -15.81
C GLU A 75 13.36 5.69 -16.97
N GLU A 76 12.39 5.29 -17.80
CA GLU A 76 11.88 6.12 -18.90
C GLU A 76 11.31 7.44 -18.37
N VAL A 77 10.45 7.38 -17.37
CA VAL A 77 9.83 8.57 -16.75
C VAL A 77 10.89 9.48 -16.12
N LEU A 78 11.83 8.95 -15.35
CA LEU A 78 12.89 9.76 -14.74
C LEU A 78 13.79 10.42 -15.80
N THR A 79 14.07 9.73 -16.90
CA THR A 79 14.80 10.31 -18.03
C THR A 79 14.00 11.41 -18.72
N GLU A 80 12.70 11.20 -18.96
CA GLU A 80 11.80 12.19 -19.57
C GLU A 80 11.75 13.50 -18.77
N VAL A 81 11.66 13.41 -17.44
CA VAL A 81 11.48 14.59 -16.59
C VAL A 81 12.77 15.19 -16.06
N HIS A 82 13.93 14.61 -16.41
CA HIS A 82 15.23 14.98 -15.86
C HIS A 82 15.51 16.49 -15.90
N ASP A 83 15.29 17.11 -17.05
CA ASP A 83 15.59 18.55 -17.26
C ASP A 83 14.61 19.48 -16.50
N SER A 84 13.47 18.94 -16.04
CA SER A 84 12.51 19.67 -15.22
C SER A 84 12.73 19.48 -13.71
N LEU A 85 13.53 18.49 -13.31
CA LEU A 85 13.86 18.23 -11.90
C LEU A 85 14.85 19.26 -11.38
N THR A 86 14.72 19.58 -10.11
CA THR A 86 15.66 20.43 -9.35
C THR A 86 15.89 19.81 -7.96
N THR A 87 16.90 20.22 -7.24
CA THR A 87 17.19 19.76 -5.87
C THR A 87 16.12 20.12 -4.84
N GLU A 88 15.13 20.95 -5.21
CA GLU A 88 13.99 21.29 -4.38
C GLU A 88 12.87 20.22 -4.42
N HIS A 89 12.94 19.27 -5.36
CA HIS A 89 11.93 18.25 -5.49
C HIS A 89 12.13 17.10 -4.48
N THR A 90 11.00 16.57 -4.05
CA THR A 90 10.93 15.29 -3.33
C THR A 90 10.30 14.26 -4.25
N ILE A 91 11.03 13.21 -4.57
CA ILE A 91 10.53 12.08 -5.37
C ILE A 91 10.06 10.97 -4.44
N ILE A 92 8.82 10.55 -4.61
CA ILE A 92 8.23 9.44 -3.85
C ILE A 92 8.02 8.25 -4.79
N GLY A 93 8.78 7.18 -4.60
CA GLY A 93 8.61 5.94 -5.34
C GLY A 93 7.65 4.99 -4.62
N ILE A 94 6.67 4.42 -5.34
CA ILE A 94 5.72 3.44 -4.77
C ILE A 94 5.88 2.04 -5.38
N ALA A 95 6.90 1.83 -6.21
CA ALA A 95 7.14 0.56 -6.87
C ALA A 95 8.02 -0.37 -6.03
N PRO A 96 7.72 -1.68 -5.99
CA PRO A 96 8.63 -2.66 -5.43
C PRO A 96 9.93 -2.74 -6.23
N GLY A 97 11.03 -3.14 -5.58
CA GLY A 97 12.33 -3.38 -6.22
C GLY A 97 13.14 -2.12 -6.57
N LYS A 98 12.58 -0.90 -6.48
CA LYS A 98 13.30 0.35 -6.75
C LYS A 98 13.83 0.94 -5.45
N THR A 99 15.16 0.84 -5.21
CA THR A 99 15.81 1.32 -3.98
C THR A 99 15.96 2.84 -3.97
N LEU A 100 16.20 3.41 -2.78
CA LEU A 100 16.54 4.83 -2.64
C LEU A 100 17.74 5.18 -3.52
N ALA A 101 18.82 4.40 -3.42
CA ALA A 101 20.04 4.60 -4.22
C ALA A 101 19.77 4.50 -5.74
N TRP A 102 18.93 3.56 -6.16
CA TRP A 102 18.54 3.44 -7.57
C TRP A 102 17.76 4.66 -8.06
N LEU A 103 16.84 5.18 -7.24
CA LEU A 103 16.07 6.39 -7.58
C LEU A 103 16.97 7.63 -7.67
N GLU A 104 17.92 7.79 -6.74
CA GLU A 104 18.91 8.87 -6.76
C GLU A 104 19.79 8.79 -8.02
N GLU A 105 20.34 7.61 -8.32
CA GLU A 105 21.17 7.39 -9.50
C GLU A 105 20.42 7.74 -10.79
N LYS A 106 19.17 7.26 -10.93
CA LYS A 106 18.37 7.49 -12.14
C LYS A 106 17.86 8.91 -12.27
N ALA A 107 17.61 9.60 -11.17
CA ALA A 107 17.29 11.02 -11.18
C ALA A 107 18.50 11.89 -11.57
N GLY A 108 19.73 11.43 -11.31
CA GLY A 108 20.98 12.14 -11.66
C GLY A 108 21.23 13.43 -10.90
N LEU A 109 20.49 13.68 -9.84
CA LEU A 109 20.52 14.88 -8.99
C LEU A 109 20.45 14.48 -7.51
N PRO A 110 21.05 15.26 -6.59
CA PRO A 110 20.93 15.02 -5.15
C PRO A 110 19.54 15.43 -4.64
N LEU A 111 18.55 14.61 -4.95
CA LEU A 111 17.16 14.83 -4.60
C LEU A 111 16.80 14.26 -3.24
N LYS A 112 15.72 14.78 -2.65
CA LYS A 112 15.01 14.12 -1.57
C LYS A 112 14.25 12.94 -2.14
N VAL A 113 14.59 11.74 -1.68
CA VAL A 113 13.96 10.49 -2.16
C VAL A 113 13.29 9.77 -1.01
N VAL A 114 12.05 9.39 -1.27
CA VAL A 114 11.20 8.64 -0.33
C VAL A 114 10.67 7.40 -1.03
N ARG A 115 10.60 6.30 -0.32
CA ARG A 115 9.91 5.11 -0.79
C ARG A 115 8.68 4.85 0.06
N PHE A 116 7.56 4.63 -0.59
CA PHE A 116 6.36 4.09 0.02
C PHE A 116 6.14 2.65 -0.45
N MET A 117 5.66 1.83 0.46
CA MET A 117 5.13 0.51 0.13
C MET A 117 3.69 0.42 0.65
N PRO A 118 2.74 1.08 -0.02
CA PRO A 118 1.33 1.02 0.32
C PRO A 118 0.71 -0.30 -0.12
N ASN A 119 -0.52 -0.56 0.33
CA ASN A 119 -1.28 -1.74 -0.08
C ASN A 119 -2.71 -1.42 -0.49
N THR A 120 -3.38 -2.39 -1.12
CA THR A 120 -4.72 -2.24 -1.69
C THR A 120 -5.82 -1.79 -0.70
N PRO A 121 -5.82 -2.15 0.60
CA PRO A 121 -6.79 -1.63 1.56
C PRO A 121 -6.78 -0.10 1.75
N ALA A 122 -5.77 0.59 1.25
CA ALA A 122 -5.76 2.06 1.13
C ALA A 122 -7.01 2.62 0.42
N GLN A 123 -7.61 1.85 -0.50
CA GLN A 123 -8.86 2.24 -1.19
C GLN A 123 -10.02 2.52 -0.23
N VAL A 124 -10.03 1.85 0.90
CA VAL A 124 -11.05 2.00 1.95
C VAL A 124 -10.54 2.72 3.20
N GLY A 125 -9.36 3.33 3.13
CA GLY A 125 -8.75 4.03 4.26
C GLY A 125 -8.18 3.12 5.35
N ALA A 126 -7.95 1.85 5.04
CA ALA A 126 -7.42 0.84 5.96
C ALA A 126 -6.12 0.22 5.41
N GLY A 127 -5.32 1.03 4.72
CA GLY A 127 -4.02 0.63 4.20
C GLY A 127 -2.96 0.51 5.29
N MET A 128 -1.89 -0.22 4.97
CA MET A 128 -0.63 -0.18 5.69
C MET A 128 0.45 0.30 4.73
N THR A 129 1.17 1.35 5.10
CA THR A 129 2.24 1.91 4.29
C THR A 129 3.56 1.87 5.04
N ALA A 130 4.54 1.14 4.52
CA ALA A 130 5.91 1.28 4.97
C ALA A 130 6.57 2.47 4.26
N VAL A 131 7.37 3.23 5.00
CA VAL A 131 8.06 4.43 4.51
C VAL A 131 9.55 4.33 4.85
N CYS A 132 10.43 4.68 3.92
CA CYS A 132 11.82 4.99 4.19
C CYS A 132 12.28 6.16 3.33
N THR A 133 13.34 6.86 3.76
CA THR A 133 13.87 8.07 3.13
C THR A 133 15.38 7.98 2.99
N ASN A 134 15.92 8.77 2.07
CA ASN A 134 17.36 9.06 2.06
C ASN A 134 17.72 10.17 3.07
N ASP A 135 19.00 10.43 3.25
CA ASP A 135 19.54 11.41 4.20
C ASP A 135 19.28 12.89 3.80
N GLN A 136 18.73 13.13 2.61
CA GLN A 136 18.36 14.47 2.16
C GLN A 136 17.00 14.95 2.70
N VAL A 137 16.18 14.02 3.21
CA VAL A 137 14.87 14.32 3.79
C VAL A 137 15.02 14.63 5.27
N SER A 138 14.69 15.85 5.68
CA SER A 138 14.70 16.25 7.08
C SER A 138 13.55 15.62 7.88
N GLU A 139 13.65 15.63 9.22
CA GLU A 139 12.58 15.13 10.10
C GLU A 139 11.26 15.89 9.92
N ASP A 140 11.32 17.21 9.73
CA ASP A 140 10.13 18.04 9.48
C ASP A 140 9.46 17.70 8.15
N GLU A 141 10.25 17.48 7.09
CA GLU A 141 9.74 17.06 5.80
C GLU A 141 9.14 15.66 5.85
N LEU A 142 9.78 14.74 6.57
CA LEU A 142 9.22 13.41 6.80
C LEU A 142 7.88 13.50 7.54
N ALA A 143 7.76 14.35 8.56
CA ALA A 143 6.50 14.54 9.28
C ALA A 143 5.38 15.04 8.36
N GLU A 144 5.66 15.95 7.41
CA GLU A 144 4.68 16.38 6.41
C GLU A 144 4.31 15.25 5.42
N ILE A 145 5.29 14.45 5.02
CA ILE A 145 5.07 13.29 4.14
C ILE A 145 4.19 12.21 4.82
N LEU A 146 4.38 11.98 6.12
CA LEU A 146 3.58 11.02 6.88
C LEU A 146 2.11 11.43 6.96
N LYS A 147 1.78 12.72 6.98
CA LYS A 147 0.39 13.19 6.89
C LYS A 147 -0.30 12.72 5.59
N ILE A 148 0.46 12.58 4.51
CA ILE A 148 -0.07 12.08 3.23
C ILE A 148 -0.42 10.60 3.35
N THR A 149 0.47 9.77 3.92
CA THR A 149 0.24 8.32 4.05
C THR A 149 -0.85 7.99 5.06
N ASP A 150 -0.98 8.76 6.13
CA ASP A 150 -2.02 8.60 7.15
C ASP A 150 -3.44 8.88 6.61
N CYS A 151 -3.55 9.56 5.45
CA CYS A 151 -4.85 9.77 4.79
C CYS A 151 -5.51 8.49 4.27
N PHE A 152 -4.76 7.41 4.09
CA PHE A 152 -5.28 6.17 3.50
C PHE A 152 -4.97 4.91 4.32
N GLY A 153 -4.54 5.08 5.58
CA GLY A 153 -4.33 3.97 6.52
C GLY A 153 -3.33 4.31 7.62
N CYS A 154 -2.63 3.29 8.08
CA CYS A 154 -1.55 3.41 9.06
C CYS A 154 -0.19 3.47 8.35
N THR A 155 0.75 4.20 8.94
CA THR A 155 2.11 4.35 8.42
C THR A 155 3.13 3.86 9.43
N GLU A 156 4.19 3.22 8.93
CA GLU A 156 5.36 2.85 9.73
C GLU A 156 6.63 3.24 8.99
N VAL A 157 7.51 3.99 9.66
CA VAL A 157 8.84 4.33 9.13
C VAL A 157 9.79 3.20 9.48
N ILE A 158 10.41 2.61 8.46
CA ILE A 158 11.30 1.45 8.62
C ILE A 158 12.61 1.66 7.88
N PRO A 159 13.70 1.01 8.32
CA PRO A 159 14.93 0.98 7.52
C PRO A 159 14.68 0.32 6.14
N GLU A 160 15.32 0.84 5.08
CA GLU A 160 15.12 0.37 3.71
C GLU A 160 15.30 -1.15 3.56
N ARG A 161 16.24 -1.76 4.29
CA ARG A 161 16.48 -3.23 4.29
C ARG A 161 15.26 -4.07 4.65
N LEU A 162 14.24 -3.48 5.28
CA LEU A 162 12.99 -4.15 5.65
C LEU A 162 11.85 -3.95 4.64
N MET A 163 12.05 -3.14 3.59
CA MET A 163 10.99 -2.83 2.61
C MET A 163 10.47 -4.06 1.87
N ASP A 164 11.34 -5.03 1.56
CA ASP A 164 10.90 -6.28 0.90
C ASP A 164 10.03 -7.14 1.82
N ALA A 165 10.40 -7.22 3.11
CA ALA A 165 9.58 -7.91 4.10
C ALA A 165 8.24 -7.20 4.32
N ALA A 166 8.25 -5.86 4.42
CA ALA A 166 7.04 -5.06 4.50
C ALA A 166 6.16 -5.22 3.25
N GLY A 167 6.77 -5.28 2.06
CA GLY A 167 6.08 -5.54 0.79
C GLY A 167 5.43 -6.92 0.74
N ALA A 168 6.10 -7.96 1.24
CA ALA A 168 5.52 -9.30 1.33
C ALA A 168 4.33 -9.33 2.30
N VAL A 169 4.51 -8.79 3.51
CA VAL A 169 3.45 -8.78 4.54
C VAL A 169 2.32 -7.80 4.18
N GLY A 170 2.64 -6.57 3.84
CA GLY A 170 1.63 -5.54 3.56
C GLY A 170 1.06 -5.63 2.14
N GLY A 171 1.93 -5.73 1.13
CA GLY A 171 1.55 -5.65 -0.28
C GLY A 171 0.92 -6.93 -0.83
N CYS A 172 1.44 -8.11 -0.47
CA CYS A 172 0.98 -9.39 -1.00
C CYS A 172 -0.12 -10.04 -0.17
N SER A 173 -0.05 -9.93 1.17
CA SER A 173 -0.98 -10.64 2.07
C SER A 173 -2.45 -10.27 1.95
N PRO A 174 -2.87 -9.08 1.45
CA PRO A 174 -4.29 -8.87 1.18
C PRO A 174 -4.91 -9.96 0.30
N ALA A 175 -4.18 -10.49 -0.69
CA ALA A 175 -4.64 -11.62 -1.51
C ALA A 175 -4.84 -12.89 -0.67
N TYR A 176 -3.93 -13.18 0.26
CA TYR A 176 -4.02 -14.36 1.15
C TYR A 176 -5.18 -14.23 2.13
N VAL A 177 -5.42 -13.01 2.64
CA VAL A 177 -6.58 -12.73 3.49
C VAL A 177 -7.88 -12.90 2.72
N PHE A 178 -7.95 -12.48 1.46
CA PHE A 178 -9.15 -12.72 0.63
C PHE A 178 -9.39 -14.22 0.39
N MET A 179 -8.35 -15.01 0.14
CA MET A 179 -8.46 -16.46 0.06
C MET A 179 -8.94 -17.09 1.37
N PHE A 180 -8.46 -16.59 2.51
CA PHE A 180 -8.91 -17.06 3.83
C PHE A 180 -10.39 -16.74 4.08
N ILE A 181 -10.83 -15.51 3.76
CA ILE A 181 -12.24 -15.10 3.85
C ILE A 181 -13.11 -15.97 2.94
N GLU A 182 -12.66 -16.25 1.72
CA GLU A 182 -13.36 -17.10 0.77
C GLU A 182 -13.51 -18.54 1.30
N ALA A 183 -12.43 -19.13 1.81
CA ALA A 183 -12.46 -20.47 2.39
C ALA A 183 -13.38 -20.56 3.62
N MET A 184 -13.39 -19.55 4.50
CA MET A 184 -14.34 -19.46 5.61
C MET A 184 -15.78 -19.40 5.13
N ALA A 185 -16.04 -18.60 4.09
CA ALA A 185 -17.37 -18.47 3.51
C ALA A 185 -17.83 -19.78 2.84
N ASP A 186 -16.93 -20.48 2.15
CA ASP A 186 -17.23 -21.79 1.53
C ASP A 186 -17.59 -22.83 2.59
N ALA A 187 -16.84 -22.89 3.69
CA ALA A 187 -17.15 -23.74 4.81
C ALA A 187 -18.52 -23.43 5.44
N ALA A 188 -18.87 -22.15 5.60
CA ALA A 188 -20.17 -21.73 6.10
C ALA A 188 -21.32 -22.12 5.14
N VAL A 189 -21.10 -22.00 3.83
CA VAL A 189 -22.08 -22.42 2.82
C VAL A 189 -22.29 -23.94 2.85
N SER A 190 -21.24 -24.75 3.06
CA SER A 190 -21.36 -26.18 3.20
C SER A 190 -22.20 -26.61 4.42
N GLN A 191 -22.33 -25.72 5.42
CA GLN A 191 -23.19 -25.88 6.58
C GLN A 191 -24.60 -25.24 6.40
N GLY A 192 -24.94 -24.80 5.18
CA GLY A 192 -26.27 -24.29 4.84
C GLY A 192 -26.41 -22.77 4.95
N MET A 193 -25.35 -22.01 5.26
CA MET A 193 -25.45 -20.55 5.30
C MET A 193 -25.53 -19.96 3.89
N PRO A 194 -26.47 -19.02 3.61
CA PRO A 194 -26.50 -18.32 2.32
C PRO A 194 -25.20 -17.58 2.02
N ARG A 195 -24.69 -17.67 0.78
CA ARG A 195 -23.41 -17.12 0.35
C ARG A 195 -23.17 -15.67 0.78
N LYS A 196 -24.15 -14.79 0.58
CA LYS A 196 -24.03 -13.36 0.93
C LYS A 196 -23.79 -13.15 2.44
N GLN A 197 -24.47 -13.95 3.27
CA GLN A 197 -24.28 -13.91 4.72
C GLN A 197 -22.90 -14.48 5.09
N ALA A 198 -22.51 -15.59 4.49
CA ALA A 198 -21.20 -16.23 4.74
C ALA A 198 -20.03 -15.26 4.54
N TYR A 199 -20.00 -14.51 3.43
CA TYR A 199 -18.98 -13.49 3.21
C TYR A 199 -19.02 -12.38 4.26
N LYS A 200 -20.21 -11.92 4.67
CA LYS A 200 -20.34 -10.88 5.69
C LYS A 200 -19.79 -11.34 7.04
N PHE A 201 -20.11 -12.57 7.46
CA PHE A 201 -19.59 -13.16 8.70
C PHE A 201 -18.07 -13.33 8.65
N ALA A 202 -17.54 -13.94 7.59
CA ALA A 202 -16.11 -14.18 7.44
C ALA A 202 -15.31 -12.86 7.43
N SER A 203 -15.74 -11.89 6.63
CA SER A 203 -15.06 -10.60 6.53
C SER A 203 -15.07 -9.84 7.85
N GLN A 204 -16.20 -9.77 8.55
CA GLN A 204 -16.31 -9.09 9.84
C GLN A 204 -15.49 -9.79 10.93
N THR A 205 -15.42 -11.12 10.91
CA THR A 205 -14.59 -11.89 11.85
C THR A 205 -13.10 -11.58 11.68
N VAL A 206 -12.61 -11.57 10.42
CA VAL A 206 -11.21 -11.25 10.13
C VAL A 206 -10.89 -9.79 10.54
N LEU A 207 -11.75 -8.84 10.17
CA LEU A 207 -11.60 -7.43 10.54
C LEU A 207 -11.53 -7.27 12.06
N GLY A 208 -12.47 -7.87 12.80
CA GLY A 208 -12.54 -7.77 14.27
C GLY A 208 -11.32 -8.40 14.94
N SER A 209 -10.85 -9.54 14.45
CA SER A 209 -9.67 -10.21 14.99
C SER A 209 -8.39 -9.40 14.78
N ALA A 210 -8.19 -8.83 13.60
CA ALA A 210 -7.07 -7.94 13.34
C ALA A 210 -7.12 -6.67 14.21
N LYS A 211 -8.31 -6.06 14.33
CA LYS A 211 -8.53 -4.89 15.16
C LYS A 211 -8.20 -5.19 16.64
N MET A 212 -8.58 -6.34 17.17
CA MET A 212 -8.24 -6.74 18.54
C MET A 212 -6.72 -6.79 18.78
N VAL A 213 -5.94 -7.32 17.84
CA VAL A 213 -4.48 -7.34 17.95
C VAL A 213 -3.93 -5.91 18.02
N LEU A 214 -4.36 -5.03 17.12
CA LEU A 214 -3.88 -3.65 17.02
C LEU A 214 -4.26 -2.80 18.24
N GLU A 215 -5.51 -2.87 18.72
CA GLU A 215 -6.00 -2.01 19.78
C GLU A 215 -5.59 -2.49 21.17
N THR A 216 -5.45 -3.80 21.37
CA THR A 216 -5.08 -4.33 22.69
C THR A 216 -3.58 -4.49 22.89
N GLY A 217 -2.80 -4.55 21.82
CA GLY A 217 -1.37 -4.84 21.85
C GLY A 217 -1.04 -6.24 22.40
N ARG A 218 -2.05 -7.11 22.60
CA ARG A 218 -1.85 -8.45 23.14
C ARG A 218 -1.23 -9.37 22.11
N HIS A 219 -0.45 -10.32 22.58
CA HIS A 219 0.12 -11.35 21.71
C HIS A 219 -0.98 -12.17 21.01
N PRO A 220 -0.89 -12.42 19.68
CA PRO A 220 -1.92 -13.17 18.96
C PRO A 220 -2.20 -14.56 19.54
N GLY A 221 -1.19 -15.21 20.13
CA GLY A 221 -1.34 -16.47 20.84
C GLY A 221 -2.28 -16.38 22.04
N ASP A 222 -2.17 -15.32 22.84
CA ASP A 222 -3.04 -15.09 24.01
C ASP A 222 -4.48 -14.87 23.59
N LEU A 223 -4.68 -14.11 22.49
CA LEU A 223 -6.01 -13.85 21.94
C LEU A 223 -6.62 -15.14 21.38
N LYS A 224 -5.83 -16.02 20.74
CA LYS A 224 -6.26 -17.34 20.30
C LYS A 224 -6.68 -18.20 21.50
N ASP A 225 -5.87 -18.25 22.55
CA ASP A 225 -6.16 -19.07 23.74
C ASP A 225 -7.43 -18.59 24.47
N MET A 226 -7.67 -17.28 24.52
CA MET A 226 -8.90 -16.70 25.08
C MET A 226 -10.17 -17.22 24.38
N VAL A 227 -10.11 -17.57 23.10
CA VAL A 227 -11.24 -18.09 22.33
C VAL A 227 -11.33 -19.63 22.43
N CYS A 228 -10.25 -20.30 22.83
CA CYS A 228 -10.15 -21.76 22.88
C CYS A 228 -10.51 -22.29 24.27
N SER A 229 -11.80 -22.58 24.52
CA SER A 229 -12.22 -23.25 25.74
C SER A 229 -11.79 -24.73 25.78
N PRO A 230 -11.55 -25.32 26.97
CA PRO A 230 -11.23 -26.74 27.12
C PRO A 230 -12.29 -27.62 26.46
N ALA A 231 -11.87 -28.57 25.60
CA ALA A 231 -12.74 -29.47 24.83
C ALA A 231 -13.76 -28.76 23.91
N GLY A 232 -13.57 -27.46 23.63
CA GLY A 232 -14.49 -26.68 22.82
C GLY A 232 -14.32 -26.87 21.31
N THR A 233 -15.26 -26.32 20.54
CA THR A 233 -15.22 -26.42 19.06
C THR A 233 -14.05 -25.66 18.46
N THR A 234 -13.65 -24.54 19.09
CA THR A 234 -12.54 -23.71 18.58
C THR A 234 -11.21 -24.45 18.62
N ILE A 235 -10.89 -25.15 19.71
CA ILE A 235 -9.62 -25.87 19.81
C ILE A 235 -9.55 -27.03 18.82
N GLU A 236 -10.67 -27.70 18.49
CA GLU A 236 -10.71 -28.72 17.45
C GLU A 236 -10.48 -28.12 16.04
N GLY A 237 -11.02 -26.95 15.76
CA GLY A 237 -10.73 -26.20 14.54
C GLY A 237 -9.24 -25.85 14.45
N VAL A 238 -8.65 -25.30 15.52
CA VAL A 238 -7.21 -24.98 15.59
C VAL A 238 -6.37 -26.23 15.33
N ARG A 239 -6.66 -27.36 16.01
CA ARG A 239 -5.95 -28.63 15.80
C ARG A 239 -6.00 -29.08 14.33
N THR A 240 -7.13 -28.91 13.67
CA THR A 240 -7.31 -29.29 12.27
C THR A 240 -6.47 -28.40 11.34
N LEU A 241 -6.43 -27.08 11.58
CA LEU A 241 -5.59 -26.15 10.82
C LEU A 241 -4.09 -26.44 11.01
N GLU A 242 -3.66 -26.73 12.26
CA GLU A 242 -2.27 -27.10 12.53
C GLU A 242 -1.89 -28.43 11.82
N LYS A 243 -2.76 -29.43 11.86
CA LYS A 243 -2.54 -30.71 11.14
C LYS A 243 -2.42 -30.49 9.63
N SER A 244 -3.13 -29.50 9.07
CA SER A 244 -3.10 -29.16 7.64
C SER A 244 -1.93 -28.24 7.27
N GLY A 245 -1.04 -27.88 8.20
CA GLY A 245 0.16 -27.10 7.95
C GLY A 245 -0.12 -25.59 7.72
N PHE A 246 -1.18 -25.05 8.29
CA PHE A 246 -1.61 -23.66 8.07
C PHE A 246 -0.48 -22.65 8.29
N ARG A 247 0.24 -22.76 9.42
CA ARG A 247 1.33 -21.82 9.72
C ARG A 247 2.47 -21.91 8.72
N SER A 248 2.87 -23.14 8.36
CA SER A 248 3.92 -23.37 7.35
C SER A 248 3.51 -22.79 6.00
N ALA A 249 2.27 -23.00 5.56
CA ALA A 249 1.77 -22.50 4.30
C ALA A 249 1.83 -20.94 4.23
N VAL A 250 1.45 -20.25 5.32
CA VAL A 250 1.54 -18.79 5.40
C VAL A 250 3.00 -18.33 5.38
N PHE A 251 3.87 -18.98 6.15
CA PHE A 251 5.30 -18.66 6.20
C PHE A 251 5.97 -18.80 4.83
N GLU A 252 5.75 -19.93 4.16
CA GLU A 252 6.32 -20.20 2.83
C GLU A 252 5.80 -19.23 1.76
N ALA A 253 4.50 -18.88 1.80
CA ALA A 253 3.93 -17.91 0.88
C ALA A 253 4.60 -16.53 1.01
N LEU A 254 4.80 -16.05 2.24
CA LEU A 254 5.48 -14.79 2.51
C LEU A 254 6.95 -14.82 2.13
N THR A 255 7.66 -15.91 2.41
CA THR A 255 9.06 -16.12 2.01
C THR A 255 9.20 -16.05 0.49
N ALA A 256 8.37 -16.77 -0.23
CA ALA A 256 8.38 -16.79 -1.69
C ALA A 256 8.08 -15.39 -2.29
N ALA A 257 7.13 -14.66 -1.68
CA ALA A 257 6.81 -13.29 -2.12
C ALA A 257 7.99 -12.33 -1.90
N ALA A 258 8.64 -12.37 -0.72
CA ALA A 258 9.80 -11.54 -0.41
C ALA A 258 10.98 -11.85 -1.34
N GLU A 259 11.27 -13.13 -1.60
CA GLU A 259 12.34 -13.53 -2.52
C GLU A 259 12.08 -13.10 -3.97
N LYS A 260 10.82 -13.13 -4.40
CA LYS A 260 10.44 -12.62 -5.73
C LYS A 260 10.58 -11.10 -5.79
N GLY A 261 10.21 -10.39 -4.73
CA GLY A 261 10.35 -8.93 -4.63
C GLY A 261 11.78 -8.44 -4.82
N LYS A 262 12.76 -9.14 -4.24
CA LYS A 262 14.20 -8.84 -4.40
C LYS A 262 14.72 -8.96 -5.84
N LYS A 263 13.98 -9.59 -6.72
CA LYS A 263 14.38 -9.84 -8.13
C LYS A 263 13.70 -8.89 -9.12
N LEU A 264 12.91 -7.90 -8.65
CA LEU A 264 12.24 -6.89 -9.45
C LEU A 264 13.08 -5.61 -9.55
#